data_2b47da130cfb92bbc3f3900bafaf2f87
#
_entry.id   2b47da130cfb92bbc3f3900bafaf2f87
#
_cell.length_a   1.000
_cell.length_b   1.000
_cell.length_c   1.000
_cell.angle_alpha   90.00
_cell.angle_beta   90.00
_cell.angle_gamma   90.00
#
_symmetry.space_group_name_H-M   'P 1'
#
loop_
_entity.id
_entity.type
_entity.pdbx_description
1 polymer ?
#
loop_
_entity_poly.entity_id
_entity_poly.type
_entity_poly.pdbx_seq_one_letter_code
_entity_poly.pdbx_strand_id
1 'polypeptide(L)'
;MRRATFLQLTVAIQAAVAAAACSYDRTRPHPLQARRTQMAHLLRRAGFGASRETLDEFQRMGLTEAVDRLLNYEVIEDDTESRLKMISLDVRKLGDLQRWWLLRMIYSKRPLQEKMVLFWHGLLTSGASKVGLPNPTPQNPNPPHHLLNQHEFFRRHALGRFEDIILGISRDPAMMIWLDSQTNNKGKPNENYARELMELFTLGIGNYTETDVREAARAFTGWGLENGRFIFRPNNHDTGVKTILGKTGNFKGDDVVRIVLQHPAAPRHLARRLWEFFAYPEPAEKDLQPLIQAYVTTDGSVKAMLRALFTSPAFYSARAYRAKIKSPVEFVVGAIRQLGVATDAFQLPGATTRMGQALFNPPNVAGWPGGAHWLTSTTWLERVNFCNALVTARNDGHTMAPPLAAMLERYRLSTPEAIVDFFGDLLLDGQVSPAMRQTLLAYLAAGPDAPLPSPVELTAGRASGAGAALRLPALRPTFVDQKVRGLAYLMLASPEYQLA
;
A
#
# COMPACT_ATOMS: atom_id res chain seq x y z
N MET A 1 14.55 -23.32 -17.81
CA MET A 1 13.42 -22.71 -18.57
C MET A 1 13.97 -21.65 -19.52
N ARG A 2 13.58 -21.66 -20.82
CA ARG A 2 14.07 -20.69 -21.81
C ARG A 2 13.46 -19.32 -21.58
N ARG A 3 14.19 -18.21 -21.85
CA ARG A 3 13.67 -16.81 -21.65
C ARG A 3 12.30 -16.57 -22.30
N ALA A 4 12.04 -17.16 -23.47
CA ALA A 4 10.76 -17.09 -24.17
C ALA A 4 9.60 -17.69 -23.34
N THR A 5 9.80 -18.82 -22.67
CA THR A 5 8.79 -19.48 -21.82
C THR A 5 8.46 -18.63 -20.58
N PHE A 6 9.45 -17.93 -20.01
CA PHE A 6 9.24 -17.02 -18.88
C PHE A 6 8.42 -15.78 -19.26
N LEU A 7 8.69 -15.20 -20.42
CA LEU A 7 7.94 -14.05 -20.95
C LEU A 7 6.48 -14.43 -21.24
N GLN A 8 6.27 -15.58 -21.89
CA GLN A 8 4.93 -16.11 -22.17
C GLN A 8 4.13 -16.35 -20.88
N LEU A 9 4.75 -16.89 -19.84
CA LEU A 9 4.11 -17.11 -18.55
C LEU A 9 3.73 -15.77 -17.88
N THR A 10 4.59 -14.77 -17.93
CA THR A 10 4.29 -13.43 -17.39
C THR A 10 3.08 -12.80 -18.10
N VAL A 11 3.05 -12.86 -19.45
CA VAL A 11 1.92 -12.36 -20.24
C VAL A 11 0.63 -13.11 -19.89
N ALA A 12 0.68 -14.43 -19.75
CA ALA A 12 -0.49 -15.23 -19.37
C ALA A 12 -1.01 -14.89 -17.98
N ILE A 13 -0.13 -14.68 -17.00
CA ILE A 13 -0.49 -14.26 -15.64
C ILE A 13 -1.16 -12.88 -15.67
N GLN A 14 -0.57 -11.91 -16.36
CA GLN A 14 -1.12 -10.57 -16.48
C GLN A 14 -2.47 -10.56 -17.18
N ALA A 15 -2.63 -11.37 -18.24
CA ALA A 15 -3.91 -11.55 -18.93
C ALA A 15 -4.98 -12.18 -18.03
N ALA A 16 -4.63 -13.20 -17.23
CA ALA A 16 -5.54 -13.82 -16.28
C ALA A 16 -6.00 -12.83 -15.20
N VAL A 17 -5.09 -12.00 -14.66
CA VAL A 17 -5.42 -10.96 -13.68
C VAL A 17 -6.27 -9.85 -14.32
N ALA A 18 -5.98 -9.44 -15.56
CA ALA A 18 -6.79 -8.47 -16.28
C ALA A 18 -8.21 -9.01 -16.55
N ALA A 19 -8.33 -10.29 -16.92
CA ALA A 19 -9.64 -10.95 -17.07
C ALA A 19 -10.42 -11.01 -15.74
N ALA A 20 -9.73 -11.25 -14.62
CA ALA A 20 -10.34 -11.28 -13.29
C ALA A 20 -10.92 -9.90 -12.86
N ALA A 21 -10.34 -8.80 -13.33
CA ALA A 21 -10.89 -7.46 -13.11
C ALA A 21 -12.31 -7.28 -13.69
N CYS A 22 -12.62 -8.02 -14.75
CA CYS A 22 -13.92 -8.00 -15.42
C CYS A 22 -14.79 -9.25 -15.10
N SER A 23 -14.37 -10.11 -14.20
CA SER A 23 -14.98 -11.44 -13.95
C SER A 23 -16.26 -11.42 -13.09
N TYR A 24 -16.96 -10.30 -13.01
CA TYR A 24 -18.28 -10.25 -12.37
C TYR A 24 -19.40 -10.42 -13.40
N ASP A 25 -20.51 -11.01 -12.95
CA ASP A 25 -21.70 -11.24 -13.77
C ASP A 25 -22.37 -9.90 -14.14
N ARG A 26 -22.24 -9.49 -15.40
CA ARG A 26 -22.78 -8.23 -15.91
C ARG A 26 -24.32 -8.20 -16.01
N THR A 27 -24.98 -9.34 -15.84
CA THR A 27 -26.44 -9.42 -15.77
C THR A 27 -27.00 -9.06 -14.39
N ARG A 28 -26.13 -9.01 -13.36
CA ARG A 28 -26.47 -8.61 -12.01
C ARG A 28 -26.08 -7.15 -11.74
N PRO A 29 -26.69 -6.51 -10.71
CA PRO A 29 -26.24 -5.21 -10.25
C PRO A 29 -24.72 -5.21 -9.99
N HIS A 30 -24.05 -4.09 -10.33
CA HIS A 30 -22.61 -3.98 -10.16
C HIS A 30 -22.22 -4.25 -8.69
N PRO A 31 -21.16 -5.03 -8.41
CA PRO A 31 -20.78 -5.44 -7.04
C PRO A 31 -20.72 -4.30 -6.02
N LEU A 32 -20.21 -3.13 -6.42
CA LEU A 32 -20.14 -1.94 -5.55
C LEU A 32 -21.50 -1.26 -5.28
N GLN A 33 -22.60 -1.75 -5.82
CA GLN A 33 -23.95 -1.34 -5.40
C GLN A 33 -24.36 -2.02 -4.08
N ALA A 34 -23.80 -3.17 -3.77
CA ALA A 34 -24.02 -3.83 -2.50
C ALA A 34 -23.18 -3.15 -1.39
N ARG A 35 -23.84 -2.70 -0.32
CA ARG A 35 -23.20 -1.98 0.80
C ARG A 35 -22.00 -2.72 1.38
N ARG A 36 -22.10 -4.05 1.53
CA ARG A 36 -21.00 -4.87 2.04
C ARG A 36 -19.76 -4.79 1.15
N THR A 37 -19.95 -4.93 -0.16
CA THR A 37 -18.85 -4.82 -1.14
C THR A 37 -18.27 -3.41 -1.17
N GLN A 38 -19.11 -2.36 -1.02
CA GLN A 38 -18.62 -0.97 -0.87
C GLN A 38 -17.70 -0.82 0.34
N MET A 39 -18.09 -1.35 1.50
CA MET A 39 -17.27 -1.27 2.71
C MET A 39 -16.00 -2.09 2.59
N ALA A 40 -16.05 -3.29 2.01
CA ALA A 40 -14.88 -4.10 1.74
C ALA A 40 -13.90 -3.37 0.78
N HIS A 41 -14.41 -2.75 -0.27
CA HIS A 41 -13.64 -1.92 -1.19
C HIS A 41 -12.99 -0.73 -0.47
N LEU A 42 -13.76 0.05 0.31
CA LEU A 42 -13.24 1.17 1.09
C LEU A 42 -12.12 0.73 2.03
N LEU A 43 -12.35 -0.32 2.83
CA LEU A 43 -11.38 -0.82 3.82
C LEU A 43 -10.11 -1.40 3.18
N ARG A 44 -10.21 -1.94 1.97
CA ARG A 44 -9.06 -2.43 1.22
C ARG A 44 -8.26 -1.27 0.62
N ARG A 45 -8.95 -0.25 0.09
CA ARG A 45 -8.32 0.90 -0.55
C ARG A 45 -7.74 1.89 0.47
N ALA A 46 -8.53 2.28 1.46
CA ALA A 46 -8.11 3.20 2.52
C ALA A 46 -7.25 2.54 3.61
N GLY A 47 -7.12 1.22 3.57
CA GLY A 47 -6.29 0.44 4.49
C GLY A 47 -5.64 -0.75 3.78
N PHE A 48 -5.67 -1.91 4.43
CA PHE A 48 -5.06 -3.15 3.94
C PHE A 48 -6.06 -4.33 3.92
N GLY A 49 -7.36 -4.06 3.81
CA GLY A 49 -8.41 -5.04 4.03
C GLY A 49 -8.83 -5.13 5.51
N ALA A 50 -9.81 -5.96 5.79
CA ALA A 50 -10.41 -6.05 7.12
C ALA A 50 -10.77 -7.49 7.49
N SER A 51 -10.75 -7.80 8.79
CA SER A 51 -11.35 -9.02 9.32
C SER A 51 -12.87 -9.01 9.13
N ARG A 52 -13.50 -10.16 9.33
CA ARG A 52 -14.96 -10.28 9.27
C ARG A 52 -15.67 -9.33 10.23
N GLU A 53 -15.18 -9.21 11.47
CA GLU A 53 -15.74 -8.37 12.51
C GLU A 53 -15.68 -6.88 12.12
N THR A 54 -14.51 -6.42 11.63
CA THR A 54 -14.34 -5.05 11.18
C THR A 54 -15.25 -4.74 10.00
N LEU A 55 -15.37 -5.66 9.04
CA LEU A 55 -16.26 -5.49 7.91
C LEU A 55 -17.73 -5.42 8.33
N ASP A 56 -18.16 -6.28 9.26
CA ASP A 56 -19.52 -6.29 9.81
C ASP A 56 -19.81 -5.00 10.61
N GLU A 57 -18.82 -4.44 11.32
CA GLU A 57 -18.91 -3.15 12.01
C GLU A 57 -19.13 -2.02 10.99
N PHE A 58 -18.28 -1.92 9.97
CA PHE A 58 -18.38 -0.88 8.95
C PHE A 58 -19.65 -1.01 8.09
N GLN A 59 -20.13 -2.22 7.84
CA GLN A 59 -21.38 -2.43 7.12
C GLN A 59 -22.59 -1.85 7.85
N ARG A 60 -22.57 -1.74 9.17
CA ARG A 60 -23.64 -1.11 9.98
C ARG A 60 -23.63 0.41 9.90
N MET A 61 -22.46 1.00 9.61
CA MET A 61 -22.29 2.44 9.43
C MET A 61 -22.83 2.91 8.07
N GLY A 62 -23.17 4.19 7.94
CA GLY A 62 -23.33 4.86 6.64
C GLY A 62 -21.99 5.08 5.96
N LEU A 63 -22.02 5.30 4.64
CA LEU A 63 -20.76 5.56 3.89
C LEU A 63 -20.03 6.79 4.46
N THR A 64 -20.73 7.88 4.73
CA THR A 64 -20.16 9.11 5.29
C THR A 64 -19.53 8.83 6.65
N GLU A 65 -20.23 8.12 7.55
CA GLU A 65 -19.73 7.76 8.86
C GLU A 65 -18.49 6.86 8.79
N ALA A 66 -18.48 5.87 7.87
CA ALA A 66 -17.35 5.00 7.64
C ALA A 66 -16.11 5.79 7.16
N VAL A 67 -16.31 6.73 6.24
CA VAL A 67 -15.25 7.63 5.75
C VAL A 67 -14.77 8.54 6.89
N ASP A 68 -15.69 9.13 7.68
CA ASP A 68 -15.34 9.97 8.82
C ASP A 68 -14.53 9.24 9.87
N ARG A 69 -14.90 8.00 10.19
CA ARG A 69 -14.15 7.16 11.12
C ARG A 69 -12.71 6.88 10.64
N LEU A 70 -12.52 6.66 9.35
CA LEU A 70 -11.18 6.48 8.77
C LEU A 70 -10.35 7.76 8.80
N LEU A 71 -10.97 8.91 8.47
CA LEU A 71 -10.30 10.21 8.40
C LEU A 71 -10.00 10.83 9.77
N ASN A 72 -10.77 10.50 10.79
CA ASN A 72 -10.60 10.99 12.15
C ASN A 72 -9.93 9.93 13.05
N TYR A 73 -8.96 9.21 12.52
CA TYR A 73 -8.28 8.11 13.22
C TYR A 73 -7.59 8.56 14.52
N GLU A 74 -7.34 9.85 14.71
CA GLU A 74 -6.67 10.39 15.89
C GLU A 74 -7.40 10.06 17.19
N VAL A 75 -8.74 9.97 17.14
CA VAL A 75 -9.58 9.64 18.30
C VAL A 75 -9.65 8.14 18.59
N ILE A 76 -9.09 7.29 17.71
CA ILE A 76 -9.09 5.83 17.88
C ILE A 76 -7.90 5.44 18.77
N GLU A 77 -8.17 4.80 19.90
CA GLU A 77 -7.13 4.18 20.71
C GLU A 77 -6.41 3.08 19.92
N ASP A 78 -5.07 3.16 19.88
CA ASP A 78 -4.23 2.21 19.16
C ASP A 78 -3.13 1.67 20.07
N ASP A 79 -3.21 0.38 20.39
CA ASP A 79 -2.30 -0.35 21.24
C ASP A 79 -1.05 -0.88 20.52
N THR A 80 -0.85 -0.48 19.27
CA THR A 80 0.25 -0.98 18.42
C THR A 80 1.63 -0.75 19.05
N GLU A 81 1.87 0.42 19.65
CA GLU A 81 3.15 0.71 20.32
C GLU A 81 3.43 -0.26 21.47
N SER A 82 2.42 -0.58 22.26
CA SER A 82 2.56 -1.52 23.39
C SER A 82 2.86 -2.93 22.88
N ARG A 83 2.24 -3.34 21.77
CA ARG A 83 2.52 -4.64 21.14
C ARG A 83 3.93 -4.71 20.58
N LEU A 84 4.38 -3.67 19.90
CA LEU A 84 5.73 -3.62 19.32
C LEU A 84 6.83 -3.69 20.37
N LYS A 85 6.62 -3.11 21.56
CA LYS A 85 7.56 -3.19 22.67
C LYS A 85 7.74 -4.61 23.22
N MET A 86 6.77 -5.50 23.00
CA MET A 86 6.87 -6.92 23.40
C MET A 86 7.67 -7.77 22.40
N ILE A 87 7.97 -7.22 21.22
CA ILE A 87 8.73 -7.90 20.17
C ILE A 87 10.15 -7.33 20.17
N SER A 88 11.15 -8.19 20.28
CA SER A 88 12.56 -7.75 20.21
C SER A 88 12.90 -7.34 18.77
N LEU A 89 13.08 -6.03 18.54
CA LEU A 89 13.42 -5.44 17.25
C LEU A 89 14.62 -4.52 17.40
N ASP A 90 15.65 -4.74 16.60
CA ASP A 90 16.76 -3.81 16.45
C ASP A 90 16.57 -2.98 15.17
N VAL A 91 15.84 -1.87 15.28
CA VAL A 91 15.53 -1.00 14.12
C VAL A 91 16.76 -0.41 13.42
N ARG A 92 17.96 -0.56 13.97
CA ARG A 92 19.22 -0.24 13.30
C ARG A 92 19.58 -1.25 12.20
N LYS A 93 18.89 -2.37 12.15
CA LYS A 93 18.97 -3.36 11.07
C LYS A 93 17.80 -3.19 10.12
N LEU A 94 18.08 -3.16 8.82
CA LEU A 94 17.04 -2.92 7.81
C LEU A 94 15.89 -3.93 7.90
N GLY A 95 16.17 -5.22 8.09
CA GLY A 95 15.15 -6.25 8.23
C GLY A 95 14.23 -6.01 9.42
N ASP A 96 14.74 -5.61 10.58
CA ASP A 96 13.93 -5.31 11.76
C ASP A 96 13.20 -3.97 11.64
N LEU A 97 13.75 -2.98 10.94
CA LEU A 97 13.06 -1.74 10.61
C LEU A 97 11.86 -2.01 9.67
N GLN A 98 12.03 -2.88 8.68
CA GLN A 98 10.95 -3.33 7.80
C GLN A 98 9.90 -4.14 8.58
N ARG A 99 10.32 -5.04 9.47
CA ARG A 99 9.44 -5.79 10.39
C ARG A 99 8.60 -4.84 11.24
N TRP A 100 9.22 -3.87 11.86
CA TRP A 100 8.57 -2.87 12.70
C TRP A 100 7.42 -2.17 11.96
N TRP A 101 7.63 -1.78 10.69
CA TRP A 101 6.58 -1.11 9.93
C TRP A 101 5.49 -2.08 9.44
N LEU A 102 5.85 -3.28 9.01
CA LEU A 102 4.87 -4.32 8.65
C LEU A 102 3.97 -4.66 9.83
N LEU A 103 4.52 -4.78 11.04
CA LEU A 103 3.75 -5.01 12.26
C LEU A 103 2.77 -3.87 12.55
N ARG A 104 3.16 -2.62 12.32
CA ARG A 104 2.25 -1.49 12.41
C ARG A 104 1.08 -1.62 11.42
N MET A 105 1.34 -1.92 10.17
CA MET A 105 0.30 -2.11 9.16
C MET A 105 -0.63 -3.29 9.51
N ILE A 106 -0.11 -4.34 10.14
CA ILE A 106 -0.89 -5.51 10.54
C ILE A 106 -1.79 -5.20 11.73
N TYR A 107 -1.26 -4.57 12.78
CA TYR A 107 -1.93 -4.46 14.07
C TYR A 107 -2.60 -3.12 14.32
N SER A 108 -2.24 -2.04 13.62
CA SER A 108 -2.81 -0.73 13.86
C SER A 108 -4.32 -0.72 13.64
N LYS A 109 -5.03 -0.10 14.59
CA LYS A 109 -6.44 0.23 14.50
C LYS A 109 -6.70 1.50 13.68
N ARG A 110 -5.61 2.13 13.18
CA ARG A 110 -5.60 3.33 12.33
C ARG A 110 -5.09 3.02 10.91
N PRO A 111 -5.74 2.12 10.16
CA PRO A 111 -5.19 1.59 8.90
C PRO A 111 -4.97 2.68 7.84
N LEU A 112 -5.78 3.74 7.80
CA LEU A 112 -5.58 4.84 6.87
C LEU A 112 -4.30 5.64 7.18
N GLN A 113 -3.95 5.81 8.45
CA GLN A 113 -2.68 6.47 8.82
C GLN A 113 -1.50 5.70 8.24
N GLU A 114 -1.42 4.39 8.45
CA GLU A 114 -0.35 3.54 7.91
C GLU A 114 -0.35 3.52 6.37
N LYS A 115 -1.53 3.54 5.76
CA LYS A 115 -1.69 3.59 4.31
C LYS A 115 -1.16 4.91 3.74
N MET A 116 -1.41 6.01 4.42
CA MET A 116 -0.88 7.32 4.03
C MET A 116 0.63 7.43 4.23
N VAL A 117 1.17 6.82 5.29
CA VAL A 117 2.64 6.73 5.44
C VAL A 117 3.26 5.96 4.27
N LEU A 118 2.60 4.87 3.82
CA LEU A 118 3.05 4.12 2.63
C LEU A 118 2.97 4.98 1.35
N PHE A 119 1.92 5.80 1.22
CA PHE A 119 1.78 6.75 0.12
C PHE A 119 2.92 7.78 0.12
N TRP A 120 3.18 8.45 1.27
CA TRP A 120 4.24 9.45 1.37
C TRP A 120 5.62 8.86 1.15
N HIS A 121 5.90 7.68 1.73
CA HIS A 121 7.16 6.98 1.49
C HIS A 121 7.36 6.57 0.01
N GLY A 122 6.27 6.32 -0.72
CA GLY A 122 6.30 6.02 -2.16
C GLY A 122 6.42 7.25 -3.06
N LEU A 123 5.95 8.43 -2.60
CA LEU A 123 6.02 9.70 -3.34
C LEU A 123 7.28 10.50 -2.99
N LEU A 124 7.61 10.62 -1.71
CA LEU A 124 8.71 11.40 -1.15
C LEU A 124 9.81 10.43 -0.66
N THR A 125 10.39 9.69 -1.60
CA THR A 125 11.24 8.54 -1.29
C THR A 125 12.57 8.91 -0.66
N SER A 126 13.02 8.06 0.28
CA SER A 126 14.41 8.00 0.75
C SER A 126 14.77 6.54 1.00
N GLY A 127 16.01 6.14 0.69
CA GLY A 127 16.42 4.74 0.72
C GLY A 127 17.62 4.47 1.62
N ALA A 128 17.55 3.34 2.34
CA ALA A 128 18.62 2.88 3.22
C ALA A 128 19.95 2.64 2.49
N SER A 129 19.88 2.33 1.19
CA SER A 129 21.07 2.13 0.35
C SER A 129 21.98 3.33 0.26
N LYS A 130 21.46 4.57 0.44
CA LYS A 130 22.24 5.80 0.40
C LYS A 130 22.21 6.57 1.73
N VAL A 131 21.04 6.65 2.38
CA VAL A 131 20.89 7.34 3.67
C VAL A 131 21.67 6.63 4.76
N GLY A 132 21.77 5.31 4.69
CA GLY A 132 22.35 4.47 5.71
C GLY A 132 21.42 4.25 6.92
N LEU A 133 21.88 3.41 7.83
CA LEU A 133 21.25 3.12 9.10
C LEU A 133 22.19 3.53 10.24
N PRO A 134 21.68 3.77 11.46
CA PRO A 134 22.52 4.14 12.59
C PRO A 134 23.63 3.11 12.84
N ASN A 135 24.87 3.57 12.85
CA ASN A 135 26.04 2.77 13.20
C ASN A 135 26.77 3.44 14.37
N PRO A 136 26.50 3.01 15.61
CA PRO A 136 27.14 3.57 16.80
C PRO A 136 28.66 3.40 16.77
N THR A 137 29.38 4.47 17.13
CA THR A 137 30.83 4.47 17.31
C THR A 137 31.17 5.02 18.67
N PRO A 138 32.39 4.82 19.20
CA PRO A 138 32.81 5.44 20.46
C PRO A 138 32.66 6.97 20.48
N GLN A 139 32.87 7.62 19.32
CA GLN A 139 32.76 9.08 19.16
C GLN A 139 31.29 9.53 18.94
N ASN A 140 30.42 8.66 18.44
CA ASN A 140 29.01 8.91 18.28
C ASN A 140 28.19 7.65 18.69
N PRO A 141 27.98 7.45 19.99
CA PRO A 141 27.31 6.25 20.51
C PRO A 141 25.81 6.20 20.19
N ASN A 142 25.19 7.34 19.86
CA ASN A 142 23.77 7.46 19.57
C ASN A 142 23.53 8.25 18.27
N PRO A 143 23.93 7.71 17.10
CA PRO A 143 23.69 8.38 15.83
C PRO A 143 22.20 8.49 15.54
N PRO A 144 21.73 9.58 14.92
CA PRO A 144 20.30 9.75 14.61
C PRO A 144 19.83 8.72 13.59
N HIS A 145 18.59 8.26 13.76
CA HIS A 145 17.96 7.32 12.83
C HIS A 145 17.12 8.08 11.80
N HIS A 146 17.75 8.59 10.74
CA HIS A 146 17.11 9.49 9.77
C HIS A 146 15.86 8.88 9.13
N LEU A 147 15.90 7.62 8.67
CA LEU A 147 14.76 6.96 8.04
C LEU A 147 13.58 6.74 9.01
N LEU A 148 13.86 6.39 10.25
CA LEU A 148 12.81 6.25 11.27
C LEU A 148 12.20 7.60 11.60
N ASN A 149 13.01 8.65 11.75
CA ASN A 149 12.55 10.01 12.02
C ASN A 149 11.67 10.54 10.87
N GLN A 150 12.07 10.27 9.62
CA GLN A 150 11.26 10.61 8.43
C GLN A 150 9.92 9.85 8.43
N HIS A 151 9.93 8.56 8.76
CA HIS A 151 8.71 7.77 8.86
C HIS A 151 7.76 8.33 9.94
N GLU A 152 8.30 8.69 11.12
CA GLU A 152 7.50 9.32 12.18
C GLU A 152 7.01 10.72 11.78
N PHE A 153 7.76 11.45 10.98
CA PHE A 153 7.29 12.71 10.39
C PHE A 153 6.09 12.45 9.46
N PHE A 154 6.16 11.50 8.54
CA PHE A 154 5.03 11.14 7.68
C PHE A 154 3.82 10.67 8.49
N ARG A 155 4.02 9.96 9.58
CA ARG A 155 2.94 9.50 10.46
C ARG A 155 2.22 10.68 11.13
N ARG A 156 2.97 11.63 11.68
CA ARG A 156 2.39 12.82 12.33
C ARG A 156 1.63 13.71 11.35
N HIS A 157 2.10 13.79 10.11
CA HIS A 157 1.53 14.64 9.07
C HIS A 157 0.72 13.88 8.01
N ALA A 158 0.32 12.62 8.29
CA ALA A 158 -0.26 11.73 7.29
C ALA A 158 -1.45 12.34 6.53
N LEU A 159 -2.31 13.09 7.21
CA LEU A 159 -3.47 13.82 6.65
C LEU A 159 -3.37 15.34 6.83
N GLY A 160 -2.16 15.86 7.06
CA GLY A 160 -1.90 17.28 7.29
C GLY A 160 -2.04 18.16 6.05
N ARG A 161 -1.56 19.39 6.15
CA ARG A 161 -1.46 20.30 5.01
C ARG A 161 -0.28 19.91 4.13
N PHE A 162 -0.48 19.96 2.82
CA PHE A 162 0.57 19.59 1.87
C PHE A 162 1.79 20.51 1.95
N GLU A 163 1.60 21.81 2.22
CA GLU A 163 2.70 22.76 2.46
C GLU A 163 3.59 22.32 3.63
N ASP A 164 2.99 21.94 4.76
CA ASP A 164 3.74 21.52 5.95
C ASP A 164 4.55 20.24 5.66
N ILE A 165 3.99 19.34 4.86
CA ILE A 165 4.66 18.10 4.45
C ILE A 165 5.86 18.40 3.56
N ILE A 166 5.69 19.25 2.54
CA ILE A 166 6.78 19.59 1.61
C ILE A 166 7.86 20.44 2.30
N LEU A 167 7.49 21.40 3.14
CA LEU A 167 8.48 22.18 3.93
C LEU A 167 9.27 21.28 4.89
N GLY A 168 8.57 20.35 5.56
CA GLY A 168 9.22 19.42 6.47
C GLY A 168 10.17 18.46 5.77
N ILE A 169 9.72 17.84 4.66
CA ILE A 169 10.57 16.89 3.91
C ILE A 169 11.75 17.59 3.22
N SER A 170 11.61 18.86 2.82
CA SER A 170 12.71 19.64 2.26
C SER A 170 13.89 19.80 3.22
N ARG A 171 13.61 19.79 4.52
CA ARG A 171 14.60 19.93 5.60
C ARG A 171 14.92 18.60 6.29
N ASP A 172 14.28 17.53 5.84
CA ASP A 172 14.48 16.20 6.44
C ASP A 172 15.86 15.65 6.12
N PRO A 173 16.64 15.21 7.12
CA PRO A 173 18.02 14.73 6.90
C PRO A 173 18.10 13.52 5.97
N ALA A 174 17.12 12.58 6.00
CA ALA A 174 17.12 11.45 5.09
C ALA A 174 16.93 11.90 3.64
N MET A 175 16.00 12.83 3.39
CA MET A 175 15.79 13.41 2.06
C MET A 175 16.99 14.21 1.58
N MET A 176 17.60 15.01 2.47
CA MET A 176 18.78 15.79 2.13
C MET A 176 19.98 14.92 1.73
N ILE A 177 20.19 13.81 2.42
CA ILE A 177 21.23 12.82 2.06
C ILE A 177 20.85 12.11 0.75
N TRP A 178 19.61 11.72 0.61
CA TRP A 178 19.12 10.98 -0.56
C TRP A 178 19.31 11.75 -1.87
N LEU A 179 19.08 13.08 -1.86
CA LEU A 179 19.18 13.96 -3.03
C LEU A 179 20.43 14.87 -3.01
N ASP A 180 21.42 14.60 -2.12
CA ASP A 180 22.67 15.36 -2.01
C ASP A 180 22.49 16.87 -1.73
N SER A 181 21.33 17.29 -1.23
CA SER A 181 21.03 18.72 -1.01
C SER A 181 21.81 19.33 0.15
N GLN A 182 22.39 18.53 1.06
CA GLN A 182 23.28 18.99 2.12
C GLN A 182 24.62 19.56 1.58
N THR A 183 24.93 19.33 0.30
CA THR A 183 26.16 19.84 -0.36
C THR A 183 25.88 21.04 -1.26
N ASN A 184 24.67 21.62 -1.23
CA ASN A 184 24.26 22.70 -2.10
C ASN A 184 24.82 24.04 -1.60
N ASN A 185 25.80 24.60 -2.31
CA ASN A 185 26.52 25.83 -1.96
C ASN A 185 26.46 26.87 -3.07
N LYS A 186 26.51 28.17 -2.71
CA LYS A 186 26.63 29.25 -3.69
C LYS A 186 27.84 29.05 -4.60
N GLY A 187 27.71 29.40 -5.85
CA GLY A 187 28.75 29.20 -6.87
C GLY A 187 28.77 27.83 -7.54
N LYS A 188 28.20 26.79 -6.88
CA LYS A 188 27.99 25.45 -7.44
C LYS A 188 26.67 24.87 -6.93
N PRO A 189 25.51 25.39 -7.35
CA PRO A 189 24.22 24.89 -6.92
C PRO A 189 24.01 23.43 -7.35
N ASN A 190 23.40 22.61 -6.45
CA ASN A 190 22.99 21.26 -6.75
C ASN A 190 21.49 21.25 -7.12
N GLU A 191 21.18 20.84 -8.33
CA GLU A 191 19.82 20.87 -8.88
C GLU A 191 18.95 19.67 -8.45
N ASN A 192 19.50 18.59 -7.91
CA ASN A 192 18.78 17.34 -7.69
C ASN A 192 17.47 17.57 -6.93
N TYR A 193 17.56 18.16 -5.73
CA TYR A 193 16.36 18.40 -4.93
C TYR A 193 15.36 19.34 -5.62
N ALA A 194 15.83 20.42 -6.22
CA ALA A 194 14.96 21.38 -6.91
C ALA A 194 14.20 20.73 -8.07
N ARG A 195 14.87 19.86 -8.82
CA ARG A 195 14.29 19.08 -9.91
C ARG A 195 13.21 18.15 -9.39
N GLU A 196 13.53 17.31 -8.40
CA GLU A 196 12.57 16.33 -7.85
C GLU A 196 11.39 17.01 -7.16
N LEU A 197 11.61 18.16 -6.50
CA LEU A 197 10.53 18.98 -5.94
C LEU A 197 9.51 19.36 -7.01
N MET A 198 9.96 19.83 -8.17
CA MET A 198 9.07 20.25 -9.26
C MET A 198 8.53 19.05 -10.05
N GLU A 199 9.38 18.08 -10.39
CA GLU A 199 9.04 16.99 -11.29
C GLU A 199 8.20 15.91 -10.61
N LEU A 200 8.72 15.32 -9.52
CA LEU A 200 8.10 14.14 -8.88
C LEU A 200 7.13 14.53 -7.77
N PHE A 201 7.46 15.56 -6.97
CA PHE A 201 6.75 15.80 -5.72
C PHE A 201 5.55 16.72 -5.87
N THR A 202 5.59 17.70 -6.78
CA THR A 202 4.60 18.77 -6.76
C THR A 202 3.95 19.15 -8.10
N LEU A 203 4.70 19.38 -9.19
CA LEU A 203 4.14 19.92 -10.42
C LEU A 203 3.92 18.87 -11.51
N GLY A 204 4.82 17.91 -11.64
CA GLY A 204 4.88 16.99 -12.77
C GLY A 204 5.58 17.61 -14.00
N ILE A 205 6.03 16.75 -14.90
CA ILE A 205 6.76 17.11 -16.12
C ILE A 205 5.95 18.11 -16.97
N GLY A 206 6.62 19.10 -17.55
CA GLY A 206 6.03 20.07 -18.47
C GLY A 206 5.44 21.33 -17.81
N ASN A 207 5.47 21.42 -16.48
CA ASN A 207 4.94 22.57 -15.73
C ASN A 207 6.04 23.48 -15.15
N TYR A 208 7.28 23.29 -15.55
CA TYR A 208 8.45 24.06 -15.16
C TYR A 208 9.50 24.01 -16.28
N THR A 209 10.50 24.88 -16.22
CA THR A 209 11.63 24.92 -17.16
C THR A 209 12.94 24.54 -16.45
N GLU A 210 13.97 24.20 -17.22
CA GLU A 210 15.33 23.96 -16.69
C GLU A 210 15.90 25.23 -16.00
N THR A 211 15.45 26.40 -16.41
CA THR A 211 15.83 27.66 -15.75
C THR A 211 15.20 27.77 -14.36
N ASP A 212 13.92 27.39 -14.21
CA ASP A 212 13.25 27.34 -12.90
C ASP A 212 13.98 26.39 -11.94
N VAL A 213 14.42 25.23 -12.43
CA VAL A 213 15.18 24.26 -11.61
C VAL A 213 16.51 24.88 -11.14
N ARG A 214 17.28 25.52 -12.04
CA ARG A 214 18.55 26.17 -11.67
C ARG A 214 18.34 27.30 -10.66
N GLU A 215 17.36 28.15 -10.90
CA GLU A 215 17.05 29.27 -10.00
C GLU A 215 16.56 28.80 -8.63
N ALA A 216 15.74 27.74 -8.60
CA ALA A 216 15.32 27.09 -7.36
C ALA A 216 16.52 26.47 -6.62
N ALA A 217 17.43 25.79 -7.32
CA ALA A 217 18.65 25.23 -6.72
C ALA A 217 19.52 26.32 -6.07
N ARG A 218 19.63 27.51 -6.68
CA ARG A 218 20.28 28.69 -6.09
C ARG A 218 19.60 29.12 -4.78
N ALA A 219 18.28 29.07 -4.73
CA ALA A 219 17.52 29.43 -3.52
C ALA A 219 17.69 28.43 -2.37
N PHE A 220 17.95 27.15 -2.66
CA PHE A 220 18.25 26.13 -1.67
C PHE A 220 19.73 26.10 -1.22
N THR A 221 20.59 26.93 -1.78
CA THR A 221 22.00 27.01 -1.34
C THR A 221 22.10 27.42 0.13
N GLY A 222 23.13 26.90 0.82
CA GLY A 222 23.36 27.13 2.25
C GLY A 222 22.56 26.18 3.17
N TRP A 223 21.64 25.39 2.64
CA TRP A 223 21.03 24.31 3.41
C TRP A 223 22.04 23.17 3.61
N GLY A 224 22.13 22.66 4.81
CA GLY A 224 23.11 21.64 5.15
C GLY A 224 22.72 20.81 6.35
N LEU A 225 23.57 19.86 6.70
CA LEU A 225 23.43 19.03 7.90
C LEU A 225 24.61 19.29 8.85
N GLU A 226 24.32 19.33 10.14
CA GLU A 226 25.30 19.33 11.22
C GLU A 226 24.80 18.43 12.33
N ASN A 227 25.64 17.49 12.76
CA ASN A 227 25.28 16.47 13.75
C ASN A 227 23.95 15.74 13.40
N GLY A 228 23.72 15.47 12.10
CA GLY A 228 22.51 14.81 11.60
C GLY A 228 21.23 15.65 11.67
N ARG A 229 21.33 16.98 11.84
CA ARG A 229 20.20 17.91 11.88
C ARG A 229 20.33 18.96 10.81
N PHE A 230 19.20 19.41 10.30
CA PHE A 230 19.15 20.54 9.36
C PHE A 230 19.74 21.80 9.97
N ILE A 231 20.59 22.48 9.20
CA ILE A 231 21.07 23.83 9.48
C ILE A 231 21.04 24.70 8.21
N PHE A 232 20.92 26.00 8.41
CA PHE A 232 21.13 26.99 7.35
C PHE A 232 22.46 27.72 7.56
N ARG A 233 23.31 27.76 6.52
CA ARG A 233 24.61 28.43 6.48
C ARG A 233 24.52 29.69 5.62
N PRO A 234 24.28 30.88 6.20
CA PRO A 234 24.08 32.12 5.44
C PRO A 234 25.26 32.44 4.50
N ASN A 235 26.48 32.16 4.91
CA ASN A 235 27.66 32.40 4.11
C ASN A 235 27.75 31.55 2.82
N ASN A 236 27.05 30.44 2.79
CA ASN A 236 26.98 29.52 1.66
C ASN A 236 25.71 29.73 0.82
N HIS A 237 24.85 30.71 1.17
CA HIS A 237 23.63 31.02 0.46
C HIS A 237 23.87 32.05 -0.66
N ASP A 238 23.22 31.82 -1.81
CA ASP A 238 23.15 32.76 -2.93
C ASP A 238 22.08 33.82 -2.67
N THR A 239 22.52 35.04 -2.36
CA THR A 239 21.63 36.18 -2.06
C THR A 239 21.20 36.96 -3.30
N GLY A 240 21.61 36.57 -4.52
CA GLY A 240 21.21 37.18 -5.76
C GLY A 240 19.71 37.06 -6.05
N VAL A 241 19.20 37.94 -6.89
CA VAL A 241 17.83 37.85 -7.40
C VAL A 241 17.67 36.57 -8.23
N LYS A 242 16.52 35.94 -8.10
CA LYS A 242 16.14 34.67 -8.77
C LYS A 242 14.76 34.85 -9.41
N THR A 243 14.53 34.22 -10.54
CA THR A 243 13.21 34.15 -11.18
C THR A 243 12.77 32.72 -11.26
N ILE A 244 11.67 32.38 -10.58
CA ILE A 244 11.16 31.02 -10.43
C ILE A 244 9.67 31.01 -10.75
N LEU A 245 9.24 30.25 -11.76
CA LEU A 245 7.85 30.17 -12.21
C LEU A 245 7.22 31.56 -12.41
N GLY A 246 7.99 32.48 -13.03
CA GLY A 246 7.56 33.83 -13.32
C GLY A 246 7.61 34.82 -12.14
N LYS A 247 7.94 34.39 -10.94
CA LYS A 247 8.11 35.27 -9.76
C LYS A 247 9.58 35.63 -9.59
N THR A 248 9.86 36.93 -9.37
CA THR A 248 11.22 37.45 -9.23
C THR A 248 11.45 38.02 -7.83
N GLY A 249 12.54 37.65 -7.18
CA GLY A 249 12.90 38.12 -5.85
C GLY A 249 14.18 37.48 -5.30
N ASN A 250 14.60 37.91 -4.11
CA ASN A 250 15.69 37.27 -3.37
C ASN A 250 15.14 36.10 -2.53
N PHE A 251 14.82 35.00 -3.21
CA PHE A 251 14.16 33.84 -2.61
C PHE A 251 15.12 32.91 -1.89
N LYS A 252 14.63 32.31 -0.79
CA LYS A 252 15.20 31.19 -0.04
C LYS A 252 14.42 29.90 -0.32
N GLY A 253 14.90 28.77 0.18
CA GLY A 253 14.27 27.48 -0.07
C GLY A 253 12.79 27.39 0.33
N ASP A 254 12.38 28.01 1.45
CA ASP A 254 10.98 28.05 1.86
C ASP A 254 10.09 28.83 0.89
N ASP A 255 10.63 29.91 0.32
CA ASP A 255 9.90 30.71 -0.67
C ASP A 255 9.68 29.91 -1.95
N VAL A 256 10.69 29.11 -2.36
CA VAL A 256 10.54 28.19 -3.51
C VAL A 256 9.41 27.21 -3.28
N VAL A 257 9.36 26.58 -2.10
CA VAL A 257 8.27 25.62 -1.79
C VAL A 257 6.91 26.30 -1.92
N ARG A 258 6.74 27.50 -1.35
CA ARG A 258 5.48 28.24 -1.45
C ARG A 258 5.15 28.66 -2.88
N ILE A 259 6.15 29.11 -3.64
CA ILE A 259 5.98 29.49 -5.06
C ILE A 259 5.49 28.29 -5.87
N VAL A 260 6.12 27.14 -5.69
CA VAL A 260 5.77 25.90 -6.39
C VAL A 260 4.37 25.43 -6.02
N LEU A 261 4.00 25.46 -4.74
CA LEU A 261 2.67 25.01 -4.29
C LEU A 261 1.52 25.96 -4.66
N GLN A 262 1.82 27.23 -4.97
CA GLN A 262 0.86 28.20 -5.53
C GLN A 262 0.62 28.00 -7.03
N HIS A 263 1.46 27.22 -7.72
CA HIS A 263 1.28 26.94 -9.14
C HIS A 263 0.05 26.03 -9.36
N PRO A 264 -0.81 26.31 -10.38
CA PRO A 264 -2.05 25.55 -10.62
C PRO A 264 -1.85 24.06 -10.85
N ALA A 265 -0.67 23.63 -11.27
CA ALA A 265 -0.33 22.22 -11.45
C ALA A 265 -0.19 21.45 -10.11
N ALA A 266 0.17 22.12 -9.00
CA ALA A 266 0.45 21.45 -7.74
C ALA A 266 -0.78 20.72 -7.17
N PRO A 267 -1.95 21.34 -6.97
CA PRO A 267 -3.14 20.63 -6.51
C PRO A 267 -3.56 19.50 -7.47
N ARG A 268 -3.39 19.70 -8.77
CA ARG A 268 -3.72 18.71 -9.80
C ARG A 268 -2.80 17.49 -9.73
N HIS A 269 -1.49 17.72 -9.58
CA HIS A 269 -0.51 16.65 -9.44
C HIS A 269 -0.79 15.79 -8.19
N LEU A 270 -0.96 16.43 -7.03
CA LEU A 270 -1.29 15.70 -5.80
C LEU A 270 -2.62 14.95 -5.92
N ALA A 271 -3.67 15.57 -6.49
CA ALA A 271 -4.96 14.93 -6.72
C ALA A 271 -4.82 13.67 -7.58
N ARG A 272 -4.03 13.74 -8.66
CA ARG A 272 -3.72 12.59 -9.53
C ARG A 272 -2.99 11.48 -8.76
N ARG A 273 -1.94 11.83 -8.01
CA ARG A 273 -1.16 10.85 -7.22
C ARG A 273 -2.02 10.15 -6.17
N LEU A 274 -2.88 10.89 -5.45
CA LEU A 274 -3.83 10.32 -4.50
C LEU A 274 -4.86 9.42 -5.21
N TRP A 275 -5.42 9.88 -6.32
CA TRP A 275 -6.40 9.09 -7.08
C TRP A 275 -5.80 7.77 -7.58
N GLU A 276 -4.64 7.81 -8.21
CA GLU A 276 -3.94 6.62 -8.71
C GLU A 276 -3.55 5.66 -7.59
N PHE A 277 -3.22 6.18 -6.41
CA PHE A 277 -2.91 5.34 -5.26
C PHE A 277 -4.13 4.68 -4.65
N PHE A 278 -5.27 5.36 -4.55
CA PHE A 278 -6.46 4.87 -3.85
C PHE A 278 -7.56 4.31 -4.77
N ALA A 279 -7.71 4.80 -6.00
CA ALA A 279 -8.81 4.44 -6.88
C ALA A 279 -8.36 3.61 -8.10
N TYR A 280 -7.92 4.23 -9.16
CA TYR A 280 -7.51 3.58 -10.41
C TYR A 280 -6.51 4.44 -11.19
N PRO A 281 -5.70 3.82 -12.07
CA PRO A 281 -4.76 4.56 -12.91
C PRO A 281 -5.47 5.42 -13.95
N GLU A 282 -4.78 6.47 -14.41
CA GLU A 282 -5.22 7.35 -15.51
C GLU A 282 -6.63 7.97 -15.26
N PRO A 283 -6.85 8.70 -14.15
CA PRO A 283 -8.13 9.34 -13.89
C PRO A 283 -8.46 10.37 -14.97
N ALA A 284 -9.75 10.50 -15.30
CA ALA A 284 -10.22 11.61 -16.11
C ALA A 284 -10.18 12.91 -15.30
N GLU A 285 -10.09 14.06 -15.99
CA GLU A 285 -10.03 15.36 -15.31
C GLU A 285 -11.21 15.60 -14.35
N LYS A 286 -12.43 15.19 -14.75
CA LYS A 286 -13.64 15.28 -13.92
C LYS A 286 -13.52 14.53 -12.60
N ASP A 287 -12.72 13.46 -12.54
CA ASP A 287 -12.50 12.66 -11.34
C ASP A 287 -11.60 13.39 -10.34
N LEU A 288 -10.70 14.24 -10.84
CA LEU A 288 -9.75 15.03 -10.04
C LEU A 288 -10.34 16.33 -9.49
N GLN A 289 -11.33 16.92 -10.18
CA GLN A 289 -11.89 18.23 -9.82
C GLN A 289 -12.37 18.33 -8.37
N PRO A 290 -13.08 17.35 -7.78
CA PRO A 290 -13.48 17.43 -6.36
C PRO A 290 -12.27 17.51 -5.41
N LEU A 291 -11.17 16.81 -5.71
CA LEU A 291 -9.96 16.83 -4.90
C LEU A 291 -9.23 18.17 -5.03
N ILE A 292 -9.13 18.69 -6.26
CA ILE A 292 -8.51 20.01 -6.56
C ILE A 292 -9.30 21.10 -5.82
N GLN A 293 -10.63 21.07 -5.90
CA GLN A 293 -11.48 22.04 -5.20
C GLN A 293 -11.30 21.93 -3.68
N ALA A 294 -11.25 20.72 -3.13
CA ALA A 294 -10.98 20.51 -1.71
C ALA A 294 -9.61 21.07 -1.29
N TYR A 295 -8.57 20.86 -2.10
CA TYR A 295 -7.24 21.44 -1.86
C TYR A 295 -7.30 22.97 -1.78
N VAL A 296 -7.91 23.61 -2.77
CA VAL A 296 -7.97 25.09 -2.87
C VAL A 296 -8.78 25.71 -1.73
N THR A 297 -9.93 25.11 -1.40
CA THR A 297 -10.85 25.67 -0.36
C THR A 297 -10.39 25.43 1.07
N THR A 298 -9.47 24.50 1.29
CA THR A 298 -8.98 24.13 2.63
C THR A 298 -7.47 24.34 2.81
N ASP A 299 -6.88 25.17 1.97
CA ASP A 299 -5.46 25.52 2.04
C ASP A 299 -4.54 24.28 2.07
N GLY A 300 -4.75 23.37 1.12
CA GLY A 300 -3.91 22.19 0.92
C GLY A 300 -4.16 21.03 1.90
N SER A 301 -5.33 20.95 2.54
CA SER A 301 -5.67 19.83 3.45
C SER A 301 -5.78 18.50 2.72
N VAL A 302 -4.85 17.58 2.98
CA VAL A 302 -4.87 16.21 2.45
C VAL A 302 -6.09 15.45 2.99
N LYS A 303 -6.49 15.70 4.23
CA LYS A 303 -7.71 15.13 4.85
C LYS A 303 -8.96 15.48 4.04
N ALA A 304 -9.09 16.74 3.63
CA ALA A 304 -10.22 17.19 2.80
C ALA A 304 -10.21 16.56 1.40
N MET A 305 -9.04 16.45 0.78
CA MET A 305 -8.90 15.78 -0.52
C MET A 305 -9.30 14.31 -0.44
N LEU A 306 -8.87 13.58 0.59
CA LEU A 306 -9.25 12.17 0.78
C LEU A 306 -10.74 12.02 1.10
N ARG A 307 -11.35 12.95 1.82
CA ARG A 307 -12.81 12.97 2.00
C ARG A 307 -13.51 13.04 0.64
N ALA A 308 -13.12 14.00 -0.21
CA ALA A 308 -13.67 14.14 -1.55
C ALA A 308 -13.48 12.88 -2.39
N LEU A 309 -12.31 12.21 -2.27
CA LEU A 309 -12.02 10.96 -2.97
C LEU A 309 -12.93 9.82 -2.50
N PHE A 310 -12.94 9.53 -1.18
CA PHE A 310 -13.67 8.39 -0.61
C PHE A 310 -15.19 8.55 -0.59
N THR A 311 -15.71 9.75 -0.81
CA THR A 311 -17.16 10.00 -1.01
C THR A 311 -17.54 10.15 -2.48
N SER A 312 -16.57 10.16 -3.41
CA SER A 312 -16.84 10.30 -4.84
C SER A 312 -17.57 9.08 -5.40
N PRO A 313 -18.66 9.25 -6.18
CA PRO A 313 -19.28 8.16 -6.91
C PRO A 313 -18.33 7.41 -7.85
N ALA A 314 -17.34 8.10 -8.42
CA ALA A 314 -16.34 7.50 -9.30
C ALA A 314 -15.43 6.49 -8.56
N PHE A 315 -15.19 6.67 -7.26
CA PHE A 315 -14.45 5.72 -6.42
C PHE A 315 -15.20 4.39 -6.24
N TYR A 316 -16.55 4.41 -6.34
CA TYR A 316 -17.40 3.22 -6.26
C TYR A 316 -17.97 2.79 -7.63
N SER A 317 -17.33 3.24 -8.71
CA SER A 317 -17.74 2.88 -10.08
C SER A 317 -17.20 1.50 -10.49
N ALA A 318 -17.76 0.97 -11.58
CA ALA A 318 -17.26 -0.24 -12.23
C ALA A 318 -15.77 -0.13 -12.62
N ARG A 319 -15.32 1.09 -12.98
CA ARG A 319 -13.92 1.35 -13.31
C ARG A 319 -13.00 1.20 -12.10
N ALA A 320 -13.48 1.49 -10.89
CA ALA A 320 -12.68 1.41 -9.67
C ALA A 320 -12.62 -0.01 -9.08
N TYR A 321 -13.63 -0.84 -9.38
CA TYR A 321 -13.69 -2.18 -8.83
C TYR A 321 -12.59 -3.07 -9.40
N ARG A 322 -11.76 -3.63 -8.52
CA ARG A 322 -10.61 -4.49 -8.90
C ARG A 322 -9.66 -3.85 -9.93
N ALA A 323 -9.58 -2.52 -9.94
CA ALA A 323 -8.80 -1.78 -10.93
C ALA A 323 -7.29 -1.73 -10.64
N LYS A 324 -6.87 -2.13 -9.45
CA LYS A 324 -5.48 -2.05 -9.02
C LYS A 324 -4.94 -3.42 -8.67
N ILE A 325 -3.71 -3.68 -9.08
CA ILE A 325 -2.92 -4.80 -8.58
C ILE A 325 -2.41 -4.43 -7.18
N LYS A 326 -2.67 -5.27 -6.19
CA LYS A 326 -2.13 -5.10 -4.83
C LYS A 326 -0.61 -5.04 -4.89
N SER A 327 -0.03 -4.01 -4.29
CA SER A 327 1.41 -4.02 -4.02
C SER A 327 1.79 -5.22 -3.13
N PRO A 328 3.05 -5.66 -3.10
CA PRO A 328 3.47 -6.74 -2.22
C PRO A 328 3.10 -6.54 -0.76
N VAL A 329 3.24 -5.32 -0.25
CA VAL A 329 2.85 -4.98 1.13
C VAL A 329 1.32 -5.08 1.31
N GLU A 330 0.53 -4.53 0.37
CA GLU A 330 -0.95 -4.65 0.44
C GLU A 330 -1.41 -6.10 0.37
N PHE A 331 -0.73 -6.93 -0.42
CA PHE A 331 -1.03 -8.35 -0.56
C PHE A 331 -0.74 -9.12 0.73
N VAL A 332 0.46 -8.97 1.27
CA VAL A 332 0.92 -9.68 2.48
C VAL A 332 0.13 -9.25 3.71
N VAL A 333 0.07 -7.95 3.97
CA VAL A 333 -0.64 -7.40 5.14
C VAL A 333 -2.13 -7.67 5.05
N GLY A 334 -2.71 -7.57 3.85
CA GLY A 334 -4.12 -7.84 3.60
C GLY A 334 -4.50 -9.28 3.94
N ALA A 335 -3.73 -10.26 3.47
CA ALA A 335 -3.98 -11.68 3.77
C ALA A 335 -3.93 -11.97 5.28
N ILE A 336 -2.92 -11.41 5.97
CA ILE A 336 -2.76 -11.59 7.42
C ILE A 336 -3.93 -10.99 8.20
N ARG A 337 -4.33 -9.74 7.86
CA ARG A 337 -5.45 -9.07 8.52
C ARG A 337 -6.79 -9.75 8.28
N GLN A 338 -7.06 -10.16 7.03
CA GLN A 338 -8.31 -10.83 6.67
C GLN A 338 -8.45 -12.19 7.36
N LEU A 339 -7.38 -12.98 7.40
CA LEU A 339 -7.38 -14.28 8.08
C LEU A 339 -7.16 -14.20 9.59
N GLY A 340 -6.94 -13.02 10.16
CA GLY A 340 -6.70 -12.85 11.61
C GLY A 340 -5.46 -13.58 12.13
N VAL A 341 -4.41 -13.67 11.30
CA VAL A 341 -3.17 -14.37 11.67
C VAL A 341 -2.33 -13.53 12.62
N ALA A 342 -1.95 -14.10 13.75
CA ALA A 342 -0.97 -13.49 14.65
C ALA A 342 0.46 -13.83 14.20
N THR A 343 1.33 -12.82 14.13
CA THR A 343 2.71 -12.97 13.67
C THR A 343 3.62 -11.91 14.29
N ASP A 344 4.90 -12.22 14.45
CA ASP A 344 5.94 -11.26 14.74
C ASP A 344 6.59 -10.66 13.46
N ALA A 345 6.07 -11.01 12.29
CA ALA A 345 6.50 -10.58 10.96
C ALA A 345 7.94 -10.98 10.57
N PHE A 346 8.56 -11.96 11.24
CA PHE A 346 9.98 -12.31 11.02
C PHE A 346 10.34 -12.58 9.55
N GLN A 347 9.49 -13.29 8.83
CA GLN A 347 9.73 -13.67 7.42
C GLN A 347 9.18 -12.66 6.40
N LEU A 348 8.35 -11.70 6.83
CA LEU A 348 7.59 -10.84 5.92
C LEU A 348 8.45 -9.83 5.14
N PRO A 349 9.53 -9.22 5.71
CA PRO A 349 10.43 -8.36 4.93
C PRO A 349 11.03 -9.08 3.73
N GLY A 350 11.48 -10.31 3.92
CA GLY A 350 11.99 -11.14 2.84
C GLY A 350 10.94 -11.42 1.77
N ALA A 351 9.72 -11.76 2.17
CA ALA A 351 8.61 -12.03 1.25
C ALA A 351 8.26 -10.79 0.40
N THR A 352 8.06 -9.62 1.02
CA THR A 352 7.74 -8.38 0.29
C THR A 352 8.89 -7.95 -0.63
N THR A 353 10.14 -8.13 -0.21
CA THR A 353 11.33 -7.82 -1.02
C THR A 353 11.41 -8.72 -2.26
N ARG A 354 11.23 -10.04 -2.12
CA ARG A 354 11.23 -10.97 -3.27
C ARG A 354 10.06 -10.72 -4.23
N MET A 355 8.93 -10.22 -3.72
CA MET A 355 7.81 -9.74 -4.54
C MET A 355 8.07 -8.38 -5.21
N GLY A 356 9.20 -7.71 -4.91
CA GLY A 356 9.64 -6.46 -5.55
C GLY A 356 9.43 -5.19 -4.73
N GLN A 357 9.02 -5.27 -3.44
CA GLN A 357 8.81 -4.09 -2.58
C GLN A 357 9.59 -4.21 -1.26
N ALA A 358 10.83 -3.72 -1.27
CA ALA A 358 11.64 -3.58 -0.07
C ALA A 358 11.34 -2.24 0.62
N LEU A 359 10.60 -2.26 1.72
CA LEU A 359 10.31 -1.04 2.50
C LEU A 359 11.61 -0.37 2.94
N PHE A 360 11.64 0.95 3.04
CA PHE A 360 12.83 1.77 3.33
C PHE A 360 13.97 1.63 2.33
N ASN A 361 13.78 0.93 1.21
CA ASN A 361 14.80 0.78 0.18
C ASN A 361 14.19 0.77 -1.22
N PRO A 362 13.60 1.92 -1.66
CA PRO A 362 13.06 2.05 -3.01
C PRO A 362 14.17 1.89 -4.05
N PRO A 363 13.83 1.44 -5.29
CA PRO A 363 14.82 1.23 -6.35
C PRO A 363 15.49 2.52 -6.83
N ASN A 364 14.78 3.65 -6.74
CA ASN A 364 15.26 4.98 -7.14
C ASN A 364 14.39 6.07 -6.52
N VAL A 365 14.63 7.33 -6.90
CA VAL A 365 13.92 8.52 -6.39
C VAL A 365 12.44 8.56 -6.77
N ALA A 366 12.03 7.93 -7.87
CA ALA A 366 10.64 7.85 -8.29
C ALA A 366 9.84 6.76 -7.54
N GLY A 367 10.47 6.00 -6.65
CA GLY A 367 9.84 4.93 -5.88
C GLY A 367 9.66 3.63 -6.67
N TRP A 368 8.60 2.88 -6.38
CA TRP A 368 8.29 1.63 -7.05
C TRP A 368 7.35 1.88 -8.23
N PRO A 369 7.58 1.25 -9.41
CA PRO A 369 6.77 1.51 -10.60
C PRO A 369 5.30 1.07 -10.46
N GLY A 370 5.00 0.10 -9.60
CA GLY A 370 3.61 -0.31 -9.35
C GLY A 370 2.96 -1.09 -10.50
N GLY A 371 1.64 -1.27 -10.40
CA GLY A 371 0.82 -1.86 -11.46
C GLY A 371 1.29 -3.24 -11.91
N ALA A 372 1.37 -3.46 -13.23
CA ALA A 372 1.77 -4.73 -13.82
C ALA A 372 3.19 -5.20 -13.45
N HIS A 373 4.06 -4.28 -13.00
CA HIS A 373 5.40 -4.64 -12.53
C HIS A 373 5.40 -5.53 -11.27
N TRP A 374 4.30 -5.53 -10.51
CA TRP A 374 4.11 -6.43 -9.37
C TRP A 374 3.80 -7.88 -9.75
N LEU A 375 3.52 -8.17 -11.05
CA LEU A 375 3.08 -9.47 -11.55
C LEU A 375 3.95 -9.94 -12.72
N THR A 376 5.16 -10.37 -12.41
CA THR A 376 6.03 -11.16 -13.29
C THR A 376 5.91 -12.64 -12.90
N SER A 377 6.43 -13.55 -13.72
CA SER A 377 6.47 -14.97 -13.36
C SER A 377 7.19 -15.25 -12.05
N THR A 378 8.26 -14.51 -11.76
CA THR A 378 9.01 -14.65 -10.50
C THR A 378 8.20 -14.13 -9.31
N THR A 379 7.66 -12.93 -9.40
CA THR A 379 6.89 -12.34 -8.28
C THR A 379 5.56 -13.04 -8.06
N TRP A 380 4.95 -13.61 -9.10
CA TRP A 380 3.80 -14.49 -8.98
C TRP A 380 4.12 -15.75 -8.16
N LEU A 381 5.22 -16.41 -8.48
CA LEU A 381 5.66 -17.59 -7.73
C LEU A 381 5.88 -17.26 -6.25
N GLU A 382 6.51 -16.10 -5.95
CA GLU A 382 6.72 -15.65 -4.58
C GLU A 382 5.39 -15.37 -3.85
N ARG A 383 4.37 -14.83 -4.55
CA ARG A 383 3.01 -14.65 -4.00
C ARG A 383 2.35 -15.99 -3.67
N VAL A 384 2.42 -16.95 -4.57
CA VAL A 384 1.88 -18.30 -4.37
C VAL A 384 2.61 -19.02 -3.22
N ASN A 385 3.93 -18.92 -3.15
CA ASN A 385 4.73 -19.46 -2.05
C ASN A 385 4.36 -18.83 -0.70
N PHE A 386 4.15 -17.51 -0.67
CA PHE A 386 3.69 -16.83 0.54
C PHE A 386 2.29 -17.30 0.95
N CYS A 387 1.34 -17.44 0.03
CA CYS A 387 0.01 -17.97 0.34
C CYS A 387 0.10 -19.37 0.95
N ASN A 388 0.91 -20.25 0.36
CA ASN A 388 1.13 -21.59 0.90
C ASN A 388 1.75 -21.54 2.30
N ALA A 389 2.82 -20.78 2.50
CA ALA A 389 3.47 -20.63 3.80
C ALA A 389 2.49 -20.09 4.86
N LEU A 390 1.65 -19.10 4.51
CA LEU A 390 0.68 -18.50 5.41
C LEU A 390 -0.37 -19.50 5.88
N VAL A 391 -0.99 -20.26 4.96
CA VAL A 391 -2.06 -21.19 5.31
C VAL A 391 -1.56 -22.47 5.96
N THR A 392 -0.30 -22.88 5.69
CA THR A 392 0.34 -24.06 6.27
C THR A 392 1.16 -23.74 7.52
N ALA A 393 1.24 -22.45 7.90
CA ALA A 393 1.95 -22.05 9.11
C ALA A 393 1.51 -22.90 10.31
N ARG A 394 2.49 -23.36 11.06
CA ARG A 394 2.30 -24.04 12.33
C ARG A 394 3.00 -23.21 13.38
N ASN A 395 2.44 -23.11 14.56
CA ASN A 395 2.95 -22.29 15.66
C ASN A 395 4.46 -22.50 15.89
N ASP A 396 5.27 -21.87 15.05
CA ASP A 396 6.74 -21.99 15.01
C ASP A 396 7.46 -20.91 15.85
N GLY A 397 6.68 -20.14 16.63
CA GLY A 397 7.17 -19.01 17.41
C GLY A 397 7.14 -17.66 16.65
N HIS A 398 7.00 -17.66 15.31
CA HIS A 398 6.99 -16.46 14.48
C HIS A 398 5.64 -16.18 13.84
N THR A 399 4.97 -17.19 13.32
CA THR A 399 3.65 -17.07 12.71
C THR A 399 2.72 -18.13 13.25
N MET A 400 1.62 -17.68 13.83
CA MET A 400 0.57 -18.59 14.31
C MET A 400 -0.21 -19.15 13.13
N ALA A 401 -0.69 -20.37 13.27
CA ALA A 401 -1.60 -20.94 12.28
C ALA A 401 -2.84 -20.04 12.13
N PRO A 402 -3.34 -19.80 10.89
CA PRO A 402 -4.62 -19.11 10.72
C PRO A 402 -5.72 -19.79 11.54
N PRO A 403 -6.55 -19.04 12.28
CA PRO A 403 -7.54 -19.59 13.20
C PRO A 403 -8.79 -20.14 12.48
N LEU A 404 -8.58 -20.95 11.42
CA LEU A 404 -9.66 -21.40 10.53
C LEU A 404 -10.71 -22.25 11.25
N ALA A 405 -10.29 -23.15 12.15
CA ALA A 405 -11.21 -23.94 12.96
C ALA A 405 -12.10 -23.06 13.84
N ALA A 406 -11.51 -22.10 14.54
CA ALA A 406 -12.26 -21.15 15.37
C ALA A 406 -13.21 -20.29 14.52
N MET A 407 -12.84 -19.96 13.28
CA MET A 407 -13.75 -19.27 12.35
C MET A 407 -14.95 -20.15 11.99
N LEU A 408 -14.74 -21.43 11.65
CA LEU A 408 -15.84 -22.35 11.33
C LEU A 408 -16.82 -22.49 12.51
N GLU A 409 -16.31 -22.64 13.72
CA GLU A 409 -17.13 -22.74 14.94
C GLU A 409 -17.88 -21.42 15.23
N ARG A 410 -17.16 -20.29 15.25
CA ARG A 410 -17.72 -18.99 15.57
C ARG A 410 -18.86 -18.57 14.64
N TYR A 411 -18.70 -18.86 13.35
CA TYR A 411 -19.69 -18.51 12.32
C TYR A 411 -20.63 -19.66 11.95
N ARG A 412 -20.53 -20.79 12.67
CA ARG A 412 -21.38 -22.00 12.50
C ARG A 412 -21.38 -22.52 11.06
N LEU A 413 -20.20 -22.57 10.44
CA LEU A 413 -20.03 -22.98 9.05
C LEU A 413 -19.96 -24.51 8.99
N SER A 414 -21.09 -25.17 8.71
CA SER A 414 -21.23 -26.64 8.76
C SER A 414 -21.41 -27.29 7.38
N THR A 415 -21.53 -26.51 6.30
CA THR A 415 -21.68 -27.04 4.93
C THR A 415 -20.58 -26.52 4.01
N PRO A 416 -20.22 -27.26 2.94
CA PRO A 416 -19.26 -26.79 1.94
C PRO A 416 -19.65 -25.43 1.35
N GLU A 417 -20.92 -25.25 1.07
CA GLU A 417 -21.46 -24.01 0.50
C GLU A 417 -21.24 -22.84 1.46
N ALA A 418 -21.61 -23.01 2.74
CA ALA A 418 -21.41 -21.97 3.76
C ALA A 418 -19.92 -21.62 3.94
N ILE A 419 -19.02 -22.60 3.85
CA ILE A 419 -17.58 -22.39 3.95
C ILE A 419 -17.07 -21.62 2.73
N VAL A 420 -17.43 -22.05 1.51
CA VAL A 420 -17.03 -21.36 0.27
C VAL A 420 -17.56 -19.93 0.24
N ASP A 421 -18.83 -19.74 0.61
CA ASP A 421 -19.48 -18.43 0.61
C ASP A 421 -18.85 -17.49 1.67
N PHE A 422 -18.53 -18.01 2.86
CA PHE A 422 -17.86 -17.24 3.92
C PHE A 422 -16.46 -16.75 3.49
N PHE A 423 -15.60 -17.65 3.02
CA PHE A 423 -14.25 -17.27 2.59
C PHE A 423 -14.28 -16.48 1.29
N GLY A 424 -15.22 -16.74 0.38
CA GLY A 424 -15.48 -15.94 -0.80
C GLY A 424 -15.86 -14.49 -0.45
N ASP A 425 -16.72 -14.32 0.54
CA ASP A 425 -17.12 -13.01 1.05
C ASP A 425 -15.95 -12.27 1.74
N LEU A 426 -15.16 -12.98 2.53
CA LEU A 426 -14.04 -12.43 3.27
C LEU A 426 -12.86 -12.02 2.37
N LEU A 427 -12.50 -12.86 1.39
CA LEU A 427 -11.29 -12.70 0.58
C LEU A 427 -11.57 -12.08 -0.80
N LEU A 428 -12.75 -12.32 -1.37
CA LEU A 428 -13.12 -11.98 -2.74
C LEU A 428 -14.38 -11.12 -2.84
N ASP A 429 -14.80 -10.45 -1.77
CA ASP A 429 -15.99 -9.57 -1.70
C ASP A 429 -17.29 -10.28 -2.09
N GLY A 430 -17.40 -11.59 -1.89
CA GLY A 430 -18.51 -12.41 -2.34
C GLY A 430 -18.57 -12.63 -3.87
N GLN A 431 -17.60 -12.10 -4.59
CA GLN A 431 -17.55 -12.20 -6.06
C GLN A 431 -16.71 -13.40 -6.49
N VAL A 432 -17.23 -14.58 -6.19
CA VAL A 432 -16.70 -15.88 -6.64
C VAL A 432 -17.41 -16.26 -7.92
N SER A 433 -16.69 -16.48 -9.03
CA SER A 433 -17.30 -16.87 -10.29
C SER A 433 -18.00 -18.25 -10.15
N PRO A 434 -19.07 -18.54 -10.93
CA PRO A 434 -19.70 -19.86 -10.90
C PRO A 434 -18.73 -21.01 -11.12
N ALA A 435 -17.78 -20.84 -12.03
CA ALA A 435 -16.72 -21.82 -12.31
C ALA A 435 -15.81 -22.07 -11.10
N MET A 436 -15.30 -20.99 -10.49
CA MET A 436 -14.48 -21.08 -9.29
C MET A 436 -15.27 -21.72 -8.14
N ARG A 437 -16.51 -21.29 -7.92
CA ARG A 437 -17.37 -21.84 -6.87
C ARG A 437 -17.57 -23.34 -7.03
N GLN A 438 -17.84 -23.82 -8.24
CA GLN A 438 -17.99 -25.23 -8.53
C GLN A 438 -16.70 -26.01 -8.25
N THR A 439 -15.53 -25.48 -8.67
CA THR A 439 -14.24 -26.11 -8.43
C THR A 439 -13.93 -26.19 -6.93
N LEU A 440 -14.20 -25.14 -6.17
CA LEU A 440 -13.97 -25.09 -4.72
C LEU A 440 -14.89 -26.06 -3.96
N LEU A 441 -16.16 -26.16 -4.37
CA LEU A 441 -17.10 -27.14 -3.80
C LEU A 441 -16.68 -28.58 -4.11
N ALA A 442 -16.28 -28.87 -5.34
CA ALA A 442 -15.75 -30.19 -5.74
C ALA A 442 -14.48 -30.55 -4.95
N TYR A 443 -13.59 -29.56 -4.74
CA TYR A 443 -12.38 -29.74 -3.92
C TYR A 443 -12.71 -30.07 -2.45
N LEU A 444 -13.66 -29.38 -1.83
CA LEU A 444 -14.08 -29.66 -0.46
C LEU A 444 -14.73 -31.06 -0.34
N ALA A 445 -15.44 -31.47 -1.39
CA ALA A 445 -16.13 -32.74 -1.48
C ALA A 445 -15.21 -33.95 -1.68
N ALA A 446 -14.11 -33.72 -2.39
CA ALA A 446 -13.16 -34.79 -2.66
C ALA A 446 -12.50 -35.29 -1.38
N GLY A 447 -12.12 -36.59 -1.37
CA GLY A 447 -11.45 -37.20 -0.23
C GLY A 447 -10.21 -36.44 0.25
N PRO A 448 -9.69 -36.71 1.44
CA PRO A 448 -8.56 -35.99 2.04
C PRO A 448 -7.32 -36.00 1.15
N ASP A 449 -7.11 -37.05 0.37
CA ASP A 449 -5.94 -37.25 -0.48
C ASP A 449 -6.09 -36.63 -1.89
N ALA A 450 -7.22 -36.00 -2.20
CA ALA A 450 -7.41 -35.36 -3.49
C ALA A 450 -6.47 -34.17 -3.64
N PRO A 451 -5.76 -34.07 -4.80
CA PRO A 451 -4.81 -32.98 -5.06
C PRO A 451 -5.53 -31.63 -5.07
N LEU A 452 -4.76 -30.57 -4.75
CA LEU A 452 -5.21 -29.22 -4.92
C LEU A 452 -5.43 -28.91 -6.41
N PRO A 453 -6.57 -28.32 -6.82
CA PRO A 453 -6.73 -27.81 -8.17
C PRO A 453 -5.65 -26.75 -8.47
N SER A 454 -5.18 -26.73 -9.70
CA SER A 454 -4.27 -25.66 -10.12
C SER A 454 -4.99 -24.30 -10.21
N PRO A 455 -4.30 -23.17 -10.10
CA PRO A 455 -4.91 -21.84 -10.30
C PRO A 455 -5.60 -21.67 -11.67
N VAL A 456 -5.14 -22.42 -12.70
CA VAL A 456 -5.77 -22.42 -14.03
C VAL A 456 -7.11 -23.18 -14.02
N GLU A 457 -7.19 -24.29 -13.30
CA GLU A 457 -8.44 -25.05 -13.15
C GLU A 457 -9.51 -24.29 -12.38
N LEU A 458 -9.12 -23.43 -11.43
CA LEU A 458 -10.04 -22.53 -10.73
C LEU A 458 -10.79 -21.58 -11.67
N THR A 459 -10.12 -21.12 -12.72
CA THR A 459 -10.70 -20.17 -13.68
C THR A 459 -11.41 -20.85 -14.85
N ALA A 460 -11.02 -22.08 -15.20
CA ALA A 460 -11.53 -22.80 -16.36
C ALA A 460 -12.84 -23.58 -16.13
N GLY A 461 -13.27 -23.73 -14.86
CA GLY A 461 -14.52 -24.42 -14.52
C GLY A 461 -14.56 -25.91 -14.87
N ARG A 462 -13.42 -26.57 -15.00
CA ARG A 462 -13.35 -28.02 -15.23
C ARG A 462 -13.44 -28.78 -13.93
N ALA A 463 -14.65 -29.00 -13.43
CA ALA A 463 -14.91 -30.01 -12.42
C ALA A 463 -15.23 -31.33 -13.12
N SER A 464 -14.34 -32.28 -13.09
CA SER A 464 -14.64 -33.66 -13.37
C SER A 464 -15.31 -34.26 -12.13
N GLY A 465 -16.64 -34.50 -12.17
CA GLY A 465 -17.28 -35.30 -11.15
C GLY A 465 -18.68 -34.82 -10.76
N ALA A 466 -19.65 -35.66 -11.01
CA ALA A 466 -21.07 -35.47 -10.82
C ALA A 466 -21.50 -35.08 -9.40
N GLY A 467 -22.56 -34.28 -9.32
CA GLY A 467 -23.22 -33.88 -8.10
C GLY A 467 -23.80 -35.06 -7.31
N ALA A 468 -23.24 -35.28 -6.15
CA ALA A 468 -23.92 -35.91 -5.04
C ALA A 468 -24.08 -34.86 -3.94
N ALA A 469 -25.27 -34.76 -3.35
CA ALA A 469 -25.52 -33.88 -2.21
C ALA A 469 -24.51 -34.24 -1.08
N LEU A 470 -23.55 -33.34 -0.87
CA LEU A 470 -22.45 -33.59 0.05
C LEU A 470 -22.88 -33.27 1.47
N ARG A 471 -23.04 -34.36 2.26
CA ARG A 471 -22.93 -34.23 3.73
C ARG A 471 -21.46 -34.24 4.08
N LEU A 472 -20.96 -33.15 4.66
CA LEU A 472 -19.62 -33.14 5.25
C LEU A 472 -19.54 -34.24 6.31
N PRO A 473 -18.51 -35.10 6.30
CA PRO A 473 -18.19 -35.85 7.52
C PRO A 473 -17.98 -34.81 8.61
N ALA A 474 -18.42 -35.12 9.84
CA ALA A 474 -18.27 -34.22 10.99
C ALA A 474 -16.93 -33.51 10.92
N LEU A 475 -16.90 -32.16 11.19
CA LEU A 475 -15.74 -31.32 11.11
C LEU A 475 -14.57 -31.87 11.95
N ARG A 476 -13.91 -32.90 11.41
CA ARG A 476 -12.73 -33.48 12.07
C ARG A 476 -11.57 -32.49 11.92
N PRO A 477 -10.70 -32.38 12.92
CA PRO A 477 -9.50 -31.51 12.84
C PRO A 477 -8.71 -31.71 11.54
N THR A 478 -8.62 -32.96 11.04
CA THR A 478 -7.98 -33.31 9.77
C THR A 478 -8.64 -32.69 8.54
N PHE A 479 -9.97 -32.55 8.52
CA PHE A 479 -10.67 -31.86 7.42
C PHE A 479 -10.33 -30.38 7.39
N VAL A 480 -10.33 -29.72 8.56
CA VAL A 480 -9.94 -28.28 8.64
C VAL A 480 -8.51 -28.09 8.18
N ASP A 481 -7.59 -28.91 8.65
CA ASP A 481 -6.18 -28.82 8.33
C ASP A 481 -5.86 -29.06 6.85
N GLN A 482 -6.58 -29.95 6.19
CA GLN A 482 -6.28 -30.29 4.81
C GLN A 482 -7.15 -29.49 3.83
N LYS A 483 -8.45 -29.43 4.03
CA LYS A 483 -9.41 -28.90 3.05
C LYS A 483 -9.67 -27.41 3.21
N VAL A 484 -9.87 -26.92 4.42
CA VAL A 484 -10.16 -25.49 4.63
C VAL A 484 -8.89 -24.63 4.41
N ARG A 485 -7.71 -25.13 4.81
CA ARG A 485 -6.43 -24.48 4.48
C ARG A 485 -6.21 -24.44 2.98
N GLY A 486 -6.45 -25.55 2.28
CA GLY A 486 -6.34 -25.61 0.83
C GLY A 486 -7.33 -24.67 0.14
N LEU A 487 -8.57 -24.56 0.61
CA LEU A 487 -9.56 -23.58 0.11
C LEU A 487 -9.05 -22.15 0.28
N ALA A 488 -8.56 -21.78 1.47
CA ALA A 488 -8.01 -20.44 1.71
C ALA A 488 -6.80 -20.15 0.81
N TYR A 489 -5.90 -21.13 0.64
CA TYR A 489 -4.79 -21.03 -0.30
C TYR A 489 -5.26 -20.76 -1.73
N LEU A 490 -6.21 -21.55 -2.23
CA LEU A 490 -6.73 -21.42 -3.60
C LEU A 490 -7.33 -20.03 -3.85
N MET A 491 -8.09 -19.50 -2.88
CA MET A 491 -8.65 -18.15 -2.98
C MET A 491 -7.56 -17.06 -2.93
N LEU A 492 -6.58 -17.16 -2.03
CA LEU A 492 -5.47 -16.20 -1.93
C LEU A 492 -4.55 -16.22 -3.15
N ALA A 493 -4.36 -17.40 -3.75
CA ALA A 493 -3.55 -17.58 -4.95
C ALA A 493 -4.31 -17.26 -6.25
N SER A 494 -5.61 -16.98 -6.18
CA SER A 494 -6.43 -16.68 -7.37
C SER A 494 -6.06 -15.32 -7.99
N PRO A 495 -6.29 -15.14 -9.29
CA PRO A 495 -6.12 -13.84 -9.95
C PRO A 495 -6.97 -12.73 -9.32
N GLU A 496 -8.18 -13.03 -8.87
CA GLU A 496 -9.09 -12.08 -8.23
C GLU A 496 -8.52 -11.50 -6.95
N TYR A 497 -7.84 -12.32 -6.15
CA TYR A 497 -7.23 -11.84 -4.90
C TYR A 497 -6.02 -10.93 -5.13
N GLN A 498 -5.37 -10.99 -6.28
CA GLN A 498 -4.26 -10.08 -6.62
C GLN A 498 -4.73 -8.62 -6.79
N LEU A 499 -6.04 -8.42 -6.95
CA LEU A 499 -6.65 -7.13 -7.23
C LEU A 499 -7.21 -6.48 -5.96
N ALA A 500 -7.24 -5.15 -6.00
CA ALA A 500 -7.78 -4.33 -4.92
C ALA A 500 -8.92 -3.43 -5.45
#